data_af9f3c5d921c5d2a80c9884499fc293e
#
_entry.id   af9f3c5d921c5d2a80c9884499fc293e
#
_cell.length_a   1.000
_cell.length_b   1.000
_cell.length_c   1.000
_cell.angle_alpha   90.00
_cell.angle_beta   90.00
_cell.angle_gamma   90.00
#
_symmetry.space_group_name_H-M   'P 1'
#
loop_
_entity.id
_entity.type
_entity.pdbx_description
1 polymer ?
#
loop_
_entity_poly.entity_id
_entity_poly.type
_entity_poly.pdbx_seq_one_letter_code
_entity_poly.pdbx_strand_id
1 'polypeptide(L)'
;MKKTKCYKFKEVDLVGLRELALKVKSQTGFRLRYGGLLTLLRTDVDEKLVHTLVQFYDPSFRCFTFPDFQLVPTLEAYSNLVGLPIAEKTPFTGPGTSLTPLVIAKDLYLKTSDVSNHLITKSHIRGFTSKYLLDQANLGTTRQDALEAILALLIYGLILFPNLDNFVDMNAIEIFHSKNPVPTLLADTYHAIHDRTLKGRGYILCCTSLLYRWFISHLPSSFHDNSENWSYSQRIMALTPNEVVWLTPAAQ
;
A
#
# COMPACT_ATOMS: atom_id res chain seq x y z
N MET A 1 -17.28 6.64 28.16
CA MET A 1 -17.13 6.92 26.72
C MET A 1 -15.66 6.82 26.35
N LYS A 2 -15.25 5.87 25.49
CA LYS A 2 -13.89 5.87 24.92
C LYS A 2 -13.71 7.15 24.11
N LYS A 3 -12.63 7.89 24.37
CA LYS A 3 -12.31 9.14 23.68
C LYS A 3 -12.10 8.81 22.21
N THR A 4 -12.84 9.43 21.29
CA THR A 4 -12.66 9.24 19.85
C THR A 4 -11.22 9.61 19.49
N LYS A 5 -10.49 8.66 18.94
CA LYS A 5 -9.10 8.86 18.55
C LYS A 5 -9.05 9.65 17.25
N CYS A 6 -8.14 10.61 17.15
CA CYS A 6 -8.03 11.51 16.00
C CYS A 6 -6.82 11.11 15.14
N TYR A 7 -7.04 10.18 14.21
CA TYR A 7 -6.03 9.80 13.23
C TYR A 7 -6.28 10.47 11.88
N LYS A 8 -5.22 10.54 11.09
CA LYS A 8 -5.30 10.88 9.67
C LYS A 8 -4.55 9.83 8.86
N PHE A 9 -5.04 9.49 7.69
CA PHE A 9 -4.27 8.79 6.70
C PHE A 9 -3.48 9.79 5.86
N LYS A 10 -2.37 9.33 5.30
CA LYS A 10 -1.57 10.16 4.42
C LYS A 10 -2.26 10.24 3.06
N GLU A 11 -2.58 11.44 2.62
CA GLU A 11 -3.06 11.69 1.27
C GLU A 11 -1.87 11.65 0.30
N VAL A 12 -2.08 11.06 -0.86
CA VAL A 12 -1.09 10.97 -1.94
C VAL A 12 -1.70 11.56 -3.20
N ASP A 13 -1.00 12.50 -3.84
CA ASP A 13 -1.37 12.96 -5.17
C ASP A 13 -1.12 11.86 -6.19
N LEU A 14 -2.19 11.32 -6.74
CA LEU A 14 -2.17 10.19 -7.68
C LEU A 14 -2.28 10.62 -9.14
N VAL A 15 -2.43 11.92 -9.45
CA VAL A 15 -2.69 12.39 -10.81
C VAL A 15 -1.59 11.95 -11.76
N GLY A 16 -0.34 12.28 -11.49
CA GLY A 16 0.80 11.91 -12.34
C GLY A 16 0.99 10.40 -12.48
N LEU A 17 0.70 9.62 -11.41
CA LEU A 17 0.78 8.16 -11.46
C LEU A 17 -0.33 7.57 -12.34
N ARG A 18 -1.54 8.08 -12.24
CA ARG A 18 -2.69 7.64 -13.05
C ARG A 18 -2.48 7.97 -14.52
N GLU A 19 -1.95 9.14 -14.85
CA GLU A 19 -1.56 9.51 -16.22
C GLU A 19 -0.47 8.58 -16.77
N LEU A 20 0.54 8.26 -15.96
CA LEU A 20 1.60 7.34 -16.36
C LEU A 20 1.06 5.92 -16.58
N ALA A 21 0.11 5.47 -15.76
CA ALA A 21 -0.54 4.17 -15.89
C ALA A 21 -1.32 4.01 -17.22
N LEU A 22 -1.82 5.10 -17.79
CA LEU A 22 -2.46 5.09 -19.13
C LEU A 22 -1.47 4.78 -20.26
N LYS A 23 -0.17 5.02 -20.07
CA LYS A 23 0.90 4.74 -21.03
C LYS A 23 1.38 3.28 -21.01
N VAL A 24 0.91 2.48 -20.07
CA VAL A 24 1.23 1.04 -19.99
C VAL A 24 0.52 0.31 -21.14
N LYS A 25 1.30 -0.22 -22.08
CA LYS A 25 0.78 -0.85 -23.30
C LYS A 25 0.08 -2.19 -23.03
N SER A 26 0.61 -2.98 -22.10
CA SER A 26 0.07 -4.29 -21.74
C SER A 26 -0.24 -4.35 -20.24
N GLN A 27 -1.49 -4.19 -19.88
CA GLN A 27 -1.90 -4.34 -18.48
C GLN A 27 -1.68 -5.77 -17.95
N THR A 28 -1.88 -6.78 -18.80
CA THR A 28 -1.59 -8.18 -18.46
C THR A 28 -0.10 -8.39 -18.24
N GLY A 29 0.76 -7.88 -19.12
CA GLY A 29 2.22 -7.96 -18.95
C GLY A 29 2.71 -7.24 -17.70
N PHE A 30 2.15 -6.06 -17.41
CA PHE A 30 2.43 -5.33 -16.17
C PHE A 30 2.00 -6.16 -14.94
N ARG A 31 0.78 -6.73 -14.96
CA ARG A 31 0.26 -7.55 -13.86
C ARG A 31 1.11 -8.79 -13.59
N LEU A 32 1.61 -9.45 -14.62
CA LEU A 32 2.49 -10.61 -14.47
C LEU A 32 3.82 -10.24 -13.78
N ARG A 33 4.33 -9.04 -14.02
CA ARG A 33 5.61 -8.57 -13.44
C ARG A 33 5.46 -7.93 -12.06
N TYR A 34 4.40 -7.18 -11.84
CA TYR A 34 4.23 -6.28 -10.70
C TYR A 34 2.92 -6.52 -9.92
N GLY A 35 2.19 -7.59 -10.24
CA GLY A 35 0.92 -7.89 -9.57
C GLY A 35 -0.18 -6.88 -9.86
N GLY A 36 -1.09 -6.75 -8.91
CA GLY A 36 -2.26 -5.87 -8.99
C GLY A 36 -2.01 -4.40 -8.66
N LEU A 37 -0.78 -3.88 -8.81
CA LEU A 37 -0.44 -2.50 -8.43
C LEU A 37 -1.32 -1.46 -9.11
N LEU A 38 -1.69 -1.65 -10.39
CA LEU A 38 -2.60 -0.74 -11.09
C LEU A 38 -4.00 -0.74 -10.48
N THR A 39 -4.42 -1.85 -9.90
CA THR A 39 -5.71 -1.94 -9.20
C THR A 39 -5.68 -1.12 -7.92
N LEU A 40 -4.58 -1.19 -7.14
CA LEU A 40 -4.39 -0.36 -5.95
C LEU A 40 -4.36 1.14 -6.29
N LEU A 41 -3.69 1.51 -7.37
CA LEU A 41 -3.62 2.89 -7.87
C LEU A 41 -5.00 3.43 -8.27
N ARG A 42 -5.88 2.56 -8.81
CA ARG A 42 -7.23 2.94 -9.25
C ARG A 42 -8.29 2.80 -8.16
N THR A 43 -7.92 2.28 -6.99
CA THR A 43 -8.85 2.13 -5.87
C THR A 43 -9.27 3.51 -5.37
N ASP A 44 -10.57 3.77 -5.42
CA ASP A 44 -11.17 4.95 -4.79
C ASP A 44 -11.48 4.60 -3.34
N VAL A 45 -10.69 5.16 -2.43
CA VAL A 45 -10.76 4.84 -1.00
C VAL A 45 -11.82 5.67 -0.32
N ASP A 46 -12.83 5.03 0.27
CA ASP A 46 -13.72 5.74 1.19
C ASP A 46 -12.99 5.99 2.53
N GLU A 47 -12.46 7.19 2.65
CA GLU A 47 -11.69 7.61 3.83
C GLU A 47 -12.52 7.52 5.12
N LYS A 48 -13.82 7.84 5.06
CA LYS A 48 -14.70 7.78 6.24
C LYS A 48 -14.83 6.35 6.75
N LEU A 49 -14.93 5.38 5.82
CA LEU A 49 -15.01 3.98 6.15
C LEU A 49 -13.70 3.50 6.79
N VAL A 50 -12.54 3.83 6.21
CA VAL A 50 -11.25 3.43 6.77
C VAL A 50 -10.98 4.10 8.11
N HIS A 51 -11.31 5.39 8.26
CA HIS A 51 -11.24 6.09 9.54
C HIS A 51 -12.12 5.44 10.61
N THR A 52 -13.29 4.95 10.21
CA THR A 52 -14.18 4.23 11.13
C THR A 52 -13.58 2.88 11.50
N LEU A 53 -13.07 2.12 10.53
CA LEU A 53 -12.45 0.82 10.76
C LEU A 53 -11.36 0.87 11.83
N VAL A 54 -10.43 1.83 11.74
CA VAL A 54 -9.32 1.92 12.70
C VAL A 54 -9.73 2.26 14.13
N GLN A 55 -10.96 2.73 14.36
CA GLN A 55 -11.49 2.90 15.72
C GLN A 55 -11.78 1.55 16.39
N PHE A 56 -12.02 0.50 15.61
CA PHE A 56 -12.24 -0.86 16.11
C PHE A 56 -10.93 -1.63 16.37
N TYR A 57 -9.78 -1.06 16.07
CA TYR A 57 -8.50 -1.72 16.35
C TYR A 57 -8.23 -1.78 17.86
N ASP A 58 -8.04 -3.01 18.36
CA ASP A 58 -7.66 -3.27 19.75
C ASP A 58 -6.15 -3.56 19.83
N PRO A 59 -5.37 -2.67 20.46
CA PRO A 59 -3.92 -2.87 20.57
C PRO A 59 -3.53 -4.04 21.48
N SER A 60 -4.41 -4.48 22.39
CA SER A 60 -4.13 -5.60 23.27
C SER A 60 -4.18 -6.93 22.53
N PHE A 61 -5.14 -7.08 21.64
CA PHE A 61 -5.30 -8.28 20.80
C PHE A 61 -4.64 -8.13 19.42
N ARG A 62 -4.20 -6.93 19.05
CA ARG A 62 -3.62 -6.59 17.74
C ARG A 62 -4.52 -6.99 16.57
N CYS A 63 -5.81 -6.81 16.72
CA CYS A 63 -6.83 -7.11 15.71
C CYS A 63 -7.92 -6.04 15.69
N PHE A 64 -8.75 -6.08 14.66
CA PHE A 64 -9.99 -5.30 14.63
C PHE A 64 -11.06 -6.11 15.38
N THR A 65 -11.55 -5.55 16.49
CA THR A 65 -12.52 -6.22 17.38
C THR A 65 -13.88 -5.58 17.19
N PHE A 66 -14.82 -6.37 16.73
CA PHE A 66 -16.23 -6.03 16.56
C PHE A 66 -17.05 -6.69 17.69
N PRO A 67 -18.35 -6.39 17.83
CA PRO A 67 -19.15 -6.96 18.94
C PRO A 67 -19.09 -8.49 19.03
N ASP A 68 -19.22 -9.19 17.90
CA ASP A 68 -19.39 -10.65 17.86
C ASP A 68 -18.26 -11.40 17.16
N PHE A 69 -17.27 -10.70 16.59
CA PHE A 69 -16.17 -11.31 15.85
C PHE A 69 -14.92 -10.44 15.84
N GLN A 70 -13.82 -11.00 15.37
CA GLN A 70 -12.55 -10.30 15.14
C GLN A 70 -12.07 -10.54 13.73
N LEU A 71 -11.45 -9.52 13.13
CA LEU A 71 -10.80 -9.61 11.80
C LEU A 71 -9.35 -9.15 11.88
N VAL A 72 -8.52 -9.84 11.12
CA VAL A 72 -7.12 -9.48 10.93
C VAL A 72 -6.73 -9.66 9.47
N PRO A 73 -5.99 -8.75 8.84
CA PRO A 73 -5.37 -9.01 7.55
C PRO A 73 -4.29 -10.08 7.73
N THR A 74 -4.24 -11.04 6.78
CA THR A 74 -3.24 -12.11 6.76
C THR A 74 -2.30 -11.97 5.57
N LEU A 75 -1.21 -12.73 5.56
CA LEU A 75 -0.28 -12.76 4.42
C LEU A 75 -0.99 -13.20 3.15
N GLU A 76 -1.86 -14.22 3.25
CA GLU A 76 -2.62 -14.77 2.13
C GLU A 76 -3.61 -13.74 1.58
N ALA A 77 -4.34 -13.04 2.47
CA ALA A 77 -5.27 -11.99 2.07
C ALA A 77 -4.53 -10.87 1.32
N TYR A 78 -3.41 -10.41 1.84
CA TYR A 78 -2.62 -9.36 1.20
C TYR A 78 -1.97 -9.85 -0.11
N SER A 79 -1.46 -11.08 -0.14
CA SER A 79 -0.93 -11.70 -1.36
C SER A 79 -1.99 -11.73 -2.48
N ASN A 80 -3.19 -12.18 -2.17
CA ASN A 80 -4.30 -12.24 -3.14
C ASN A 80 -4.70 -10.84 -3.63
N LEU A 81 -4.80 -9.87 -2.74
CA LEU A 81 -5.21 -8.49 -3.08
C LEU A 81 -4.15 -7.74 -3.90
N VAL A 82 -2.87 -7.94 -3.57
CA VAL A 82 -1.75 -7.37 -4.32
C VAL A 82 -1.49 -8.15 -5.62
N GLY A 83 -1.92 -9.42 -5.67
CA GLY A 83 -1.68 -10.32 -6.81
C GLY A 83 -0.20 -10.68 -6.97
N LEU A 84 0.53 -10.77 -5.87
CA LEU A 84 1.92 -11.22 -5.81
C LEU A 84 2.03 -12.40 -4.85
N PRO A 85 2.76 -13.46 -5.21
CA PRO A 85 2.92 -14.62 -4.34
C PRO A 85 3.72 -14.25 -3.09
N ILE A 86 3.46 -14.98 -2.01
CA ILE A 86 4.33 -14.98 -0.84
C ILE A 86 5.60 -15.71 -1.27
N ALA A 87 6.67 -14.95 -1.49
CA ALA A 87 7.93 -15.55 -1.93
C ALA A 87 8.63 -16.25 -0.76
N GLU A 88 9.28 -17.39 -1.03
CA GLU A 88 10.15 -18.10 -0.07
C GLU A 88 11.44 -17.31 0.28
N LYS A 89 11.58 -16.11 -0.26
CA LYS A 89 12.71 -15.21 -0.01
C LYS A 89 12.56 -14.56 1.36
N THR A 90 13.70 -14.33 2.00
CA THR A 90 13.76 -13.54 3.24
C THR A 90 13.02 -12.22 3.08
N PRO A 91 12.05 -11.90 3.93
CA PRO A 91 11.40 -10.60 3.93
C PRO A 91 12.41 -9.48 4.15
N PHE A 92 12.07 -8.27 3.72
CA PHE A 92 12.85 -7.08 4.05
C PHE A 92 12.88 -6.88 5.57
N THR A 93 14.08 -6.87 6.13
CA THR A 93 14.31 -6.79 7.59
C THR A 93 14.91 -5.45 8.05
N GLY A 94 14.94 -4.46 7.17
CA GLY A 94 15.55 -3.16 7.41
C GLY A 94 16.76 -2.90 6.51
N PRO A 95 17.41 -1.73 6.63
CA PRO A 95 18.53 -1.36 5.79
C PRO A 95 19.70 -2.34 6.00
N GLY A 96 19.84 -3.24 5.05
CA GLY A 96 20.99 -4.13 4.93
C GLY A 96 22.16 -3.43 4.22
N THR A 97 22.85 -4.16 3.34
CA THR A 97 23.84 -3.56 2.44
C THR A 97 23.07 -2.69 1.43
N SER A 98 23.13 -1.38 1.58
CA SER A 98 22.44 -0.41 0.71
C SER A 98 22.74 -0.72 -0.76
N LEU A 99 21.69 -0.80 -1.58
CA LEU A 99 21.80 -1.03 -3.01
C LEU A 99 22.71 0.02 -3.66
N THR A 100 23.59 -0.45 -4.54
CA THR A 100 24.45 0.45 -5.31
C THR A 100 23.64 1.12 -6.43
N PRO A 101 24.02 2.34 -6.87
CA PRO A 101 23.37 2.99 -8.00
C PRO A 101 23.32 2.14 -9.27
N LEU A 102 24.31 1.26 -9.47
CA LEU A 102 24.36 0.34 -10.59
C LEU A 102 23.20 -0.68 -10.57
N VAL A 103 22.90 -1.23 -9.39
CA VAL A 103 21.80 -2.20 -9.22
C VAL A 103 20.47 -1.51 -9.46
N ILE A 104 20.26 -0.34 -8.85
CA ILE A 104 19.04 0.45 -9.02
C ILE A 104 18.84 0.84 -10.51
N ALA A 105 19.90 1.29 -11.17
CA ALA A 105 19.87 1.65 -12.58
C ALA A 105 19.45 0.46 -13.47
N LYS A 106 19.94 -0.73 -13.16
CA LYS A 106 19.58 -1.96 -13.88
C LYS A 106 18.10 -2.31 -13.68
N ASP A 107 17.58 -2.21 -12.46
CA ASP A 107 16.18 -2.51 -12.14
C ASP A 107 15.21 -1.53 -12.83
N LEU A 108 15.63 -0.26 -13.00
CA LEU A 108 14.82 0.80 -13.61
C LEU A 108 15.10 1.02 -15.09
N TYR A 109 16.04 0.29 -15.68
CA TYR A 109 16.51 0.47 -17.07
C TYR A 109 17.01 1.89 -17.35
N LEU A 110 17.65 2.52 -16.34
CA LEU A 110 18.23 3.86 -16.41
C LEU A 110 19.75 3.82 -16.52
N LYS A 111 20.38 4.96 -16.81
CA LYS A 111 21.82 5.10 -16.76
C LYS A 111 22.29 5.22 -15.30
N THR A 112 23.40 4.55 -14.96
CA THR A 112 23.98 4.60 -13.60
C THR A 112 24.35 6.02 -13.17
N SER A 113 24.84 6.85 -14.11
CA SER A 113 25.15 8.25 -13.85
C SER A 113 23.93 9.05 -13.41
N ASP A 114 22.79 8.84 -14.10
CA ASP A 114 21.54 9.55 -13.80
C ASP A 114 21.01 9.17 -12.43
N VAL A 115 21.03 7.86 -12.12
CA VAL A 115 20.66 7.34 -10.80
C VAL A 115 21.56 7.93 -9.70
N SER A 116 22.89 7.93 -9.90
CA SER A 116 23.84 8.45 -8.90
C SER A 116 23.63 9.93 -8.63
N ASN A 117 23.36 10.72 -9.66
CA ASN A 117 23.19 12.17 -9.55
C ASN A 117 21.86 12.58 -8.89
N HIS A 118 20.82 11.73 -8.96
CA HIS A 118 19.49 12.04 -8.43
C HIS A 118 19.11 11.27 -7.18
N LEU A 119 19.99 10.39 -6.70
CA LEU A 119 19.82 9.70 -5.42
C LEU A 119 20.25 10.66 -4.30
N ILE A 120 19.29 11.42 -3.78
CA ILE A 120 19.49 12.50 -2.81
C ILE A 120 19.08 12.10 -1.40
N THR A 121 19.46 12.93 -0.43
CA THR A 121 19.01 12.79 0.97
C THR A 121 18.04 13.92 1.32
N LYS A 122 16.83 13.54 1.79
CA LYS A 122 15.79 14.45 2.29
C LYS A 122 15.41 14.04 3.71
N SER A 123 15.51 14.96 4.68
CA SER A 123 15.20 14.68 6.09
C SER A 123 15.94 13.44 6.64
N HIS A 124 17.23 13.32 6.32
CA HIS A 124 18.12 12.19 6.68
C HIS A 124 17.76 10.84 6.02
N ILE A 125 16.82 10.83 5.08
CA ILE A 125 16.39 9.64 4.34
C ILE A 125 16.87 9.76 2.89
N ARG A 126 17.57 8.74 2.41
CA ARG A 126 18.09 8.66 1.04
C ARG A 126 17.01 8.13 0.10
N GLY A 127 16.94 8.62 -1.15
CA GLY A 127 15.97 8.16 -2.13
C GLY A 127 15.86 9.08 -3.34
N PHE A 128 14.75 8.97 -4.07
CA PHE A 128 14.43 9.78 -5.24
C PHE A 128 13.23 10.69 -4.98
N THR A 129 13.22 11.87 -5.57
CA THR A 129 11.98 12.65 -5.68
C THR A 129 11.04 11.98 -6.68
N SER A 130 9.73 12.00 -6.39
CA SER A 130 8.72 11.51 -7.34
C SER A 130 8.77 12.26 -8.67
N LYS A 131 9.08 13.56 -8.62
CA LYS A 131 9.25 14.40 -9.81
C LYS A 131 10.33 13.84 -10.74
N TYR A 132 11.53 13.54 -10.23
CA TYR A 132 12.59 12.96 -11.05
C TYR A 132 12.14 11.66 -11.75
N LEU A 133 11.52 10.76 -11.00
CA LEU A 133 11.04 9.49 -11.54
C LEU A 133 9.95 9.70 -12.60
N LEU A 134 9.01 10.60 -12.37
CA LEU A 134 7.97 10.97 -13.34
C LEU A 134 8.57 11.59 -14.60
N ASP A 135 9.55 12.48 -14.45
CA ASP A 135 10.25 13.11 -15.58
C ASP A 135 10.96 12.04 -16.41
N GLN A 136 11.67 11.09 -15.78
CA GLN A 136 12.32 9.97 -16.49
C GLN A 136 11.31 9.08 -17.23
N ALA A 137 10.19 8.74 -16.61
CA ALA A 137 9.15 7.93 -17.24
C ALA A 137 8.46 8.65 -18.43
N ASN A 138 8.44 9.98 -18.41
CA ASN A 138 7.80 10.82 -19.43
C ASN A 138 8.74 11.25 -20.56
N LEU A 139 10.03 10.92 -20.50
CA LEU A 139 10.93 11.18 -21.62
C LEU A 139 10.45 10.44 -22.88
N GLY A 140 10.38 11.13 -24.02
CA GLY A 140 9.89 10.55 -25.27
C GLY A 140 10.71 9.35 -25.79
N THR A 141 11.92 9.16 -25.26
CA THR A 141 12.84 8.06 -25.57
C THR A 141 12.74 6.89 -24.58
N THR A 142 11.88 6.98 -23.55
CA THR A 142 11.78 5.97 -22.51
C THR A 142 11.19 4.67 -23.04
N ARG A 143 11.93 3.58 -22.85
CA ARG A 143 11.46 2.23 -23.21
C ARG A 143 10.29 1.82 -22.31
N GLN A 144 9.40 0.97 -22.84
CA GLN A 144 8.24 0.48 -22.12
C GLN A 144 8.61 -0.22 -20.80
N ASP A 145 9.69 -1.02 -20.80
CA ASP A 145 10.16 -1.70 -19.58
C ASP A 145 10.60 -0.71 -18.49
N ALA A 146 11.28 0.38 -18.88
CA ALA A 146 11.68 1.44 -17.97
C ALA A 146 10.48 2.20 -17.43
N LEU A 147 9.50 2.56 -18.27
CA LEU A 147 8.27 3.22 -17.87
C LEU A 147 7.53 2.37 -16.82
N GLU A 148 7.37 1.08 -17.08
CA GLU A 148 6.66 0.18 -16.19
C GLU A 148 7.40 -0.06 -14.86
N ALA A 149 8.74 -0.19 -14.90
CA ALA A 149 9.55 -0.35 -13.70
C ALA A 149 9.52 0.93 -12.83
N ILE A 150 9.61 2.11 -13.45
CA ILE A 150 9.53 3.39 -12.75
C ILE A 150 8.13 3.59 -12.16
N LEU A 151 7.07 3.30 -12.91
CA LEU A 151 5.69 3.36 -12.39
C LEU A 151 5.51 2.43 -11.19
N ALA A 152 5.99 1.19 -11.30
CA ALA A 152 5.91 0.24 -10.19
C ALA A 152 6.67 0.75 -8.96
N LEU A 153 7.88 1.28 -9.13
CA LEU A 153 8.65 1.87 -8.04
C LEU A 153 7.96 3.09 -7.41
N LEU A 154 7.36 3.96 -8.22
CA LEU A 154 6.54 5.08 -7.71
C LEU A 154 5.37 4.59 -6.86
N ILE A 155 4.67 3.53 -7.29
CA ILE A 155 3.60 2.91 -6.50
C ILE A 155 4.14 2.33 -5.20
N TYR A 156 5.31 1.66 -5.22
CA TYR A 156 5.96 1.17 -4.00
C TYR A 156 6.23 2.30 -3.00
N GLY A 157 6.86 3.39 -3.43
CA GLY A 157 7.26 4.46 -2.51
C GLY A 157 6.15 5.40 -2.07
N LEU A 158 5.12 5.61 -2.90
CA LEU A 158 4.09 6.60 -2.61
C LEU A 158 2.79 5.98 -2.09
N ILE A 159 2.48 4.74 -2.47
CA ILE A 159 1.21 4.07 -2.13
C ILE A 159 1.42 2.91 -1.16
N LEU A 160 2.35 1.98 -1.47
CA LEU A 160 2.55 0.80 -0.63
C LEU A 160 3.26 1.14 0.68
N PHE A 161 4.32 1.95 0.61
CA PHE A 161 5.17 2.34 1.75
C PHE A 161 5.28 3.86 1.86
N PRO A 162 4.17 4.60 2.04
CA PRO A 162 4.18 6.06 2.09
C PRO A 162 4.97 6.55 3.30
N ASN A 163 6.03 7.31 3.07
CA ASN A 163 6.87 7.89 4.13
C ASN A 163 6.94 9.42 3.99
N LEU A 164 7.84 9.94 3.18
CA LEU A 164 7.95 11.37 2.91
C LEU A 164 7.10 11.80 1.72
N ASP A 165 6.63 13.06 1.72
CA ASP A 165 5.84 13.59 0.61
C ASP A 165 6.68 13.71 -0.66
N ASN A 166 6.13 13.20 -1.76
CA ASN A 166 6.74 13.24 -3.08
C ASN A 166 8.17 12.65 -3.11
N PHE A 167 8.38 11.58 -2.34
CA PHE A 167 9.68 10.96 -2.19
C PHE A 167 9.59 9.44 -2.07
N VAL A 168 10.41 8.74 -2.85
CA VAL A 168 10.57 7.29 -2.82
C VAL A 168 11.87 6.98 -2.09
N ASP A 169 11.78 6.47 -0.89
CA ASP A 169 12.93 6.22 -0.04
C ASP A 169 13.67 4.91 -0.35
N MET A 170 14.86 4.76 0.21
CA MET A 170 15.68 3.57 -0.02
C MET A 170 15.01 2.27 0.42
N ASN A 171 14.20 2.30 1.49
CA ASN A 171 13.49 1.09 1.95
C ASN A 171 12.52 0.61 0.87
N ALA A 172 11.74 1.53 0.28
CA ALA A 172 10.83 1.20 -0.81
C ALA A 172 11.59 0.68 -2.05
N ILE A 173 12.77 1.24 -2.37
CA ILE A 173 13.63 0.78 -3.46
C ILE A 173 14.16 -0.63 -3.18
N GLU A 174 14.61 -0.92 -1.96
CA GLU A 174 15.12 -2.22 -1.55
C GLU A 174 14.01 -3.30 -1.56
N ILE A 175 12.81 -2.94 -1.09
CA ILE A 175 11.64 -3.83 -1.14
C ILE A 175 11.24 -4.10 -2.60
N PHE A 176 11.25 -3.08 -3.46
CA PHE A 176 11.01 -3.23 -4.89
C PHE A 176 12.04 -4.18 -5.55
N HIS A 177 13.33 -4.00 -5.25
CA HIS A 177 14.39 -4.88 -5.73
C HIS A 177 14.20 -6.35 -5.27
N SER A 178 13.80 -6.55 -4.02
CA SER A 178 13.56 -7.89 -3.45
C SER A 178 12.43 -8.65 -4.13
N LYS A 179 11.47 -7.94 -4.73
CA LYS A 179 10.23 -8.45 -5.33
C LYS A 179 9.36 -9.27 -4.36
N ASN A 180 9.46 -8.96 -3.06
CA ASN A 180 8.70 -9.61 -1.99
C ASN A 180 8.09 -8.58 -1.02
N PRO A 181 7.13 -7.73 -1.47
CA PRO A 181 6.57 -6.68 -0.62
C PRO A 181 5.58 -7.17 0.42
N VAL A 182 4.92 -8.32 0.21
CA VAL A 182 3.73 -8.73 0.98
C VAL A 182 3.99 -8.84 2.49
N PRO A 183 5.07 -9.50 2.96
CA PRO A 183 5.33 -9.58 4.40
C PRO A 183 5.57 -8.21 5.03
N THR A 184 6.31 -7.33 4.33
CA THR A 184 6.59 -5.98 4.82
C THR A 184 5.35 -5.12 4.83
N LEU A 185 4.47 -5.23 3.81
CA LEU A 185 3.18 -4.51 3.77
C LEU A 185 2.29 -4.87 4.96
N LEU A 186 2.22 -6.15 5.30
CA LEU A 186 1.43 -6.60 6.43
C LEU A 186 2.01 -6.08 7.75
N ALA A 187 3.33 -6.23 7.93
CA ALA A 187 4.03 -5.74 9.13
C ALA A 187 3.89 -4.22 9.30
N ASP A 188 4.03 -3.46 8.21
CA ASP A 188 3.89 -2.01 8.19
C ASP A 188 2.47 -1.57 8.56
N THR A 189 1.45 -2.24 8.02
CA THR A 189 0.05 -1.99 8.36
C THR A 189 -0.20 -2.18 9.85
N TYR A 190 0.23 -3.31 10.42
CA TYR A 190 0.08 -3.57 11.86
C TYR A 190 0.84 -2.55 12.70
N HIS A 191 2.09 -2.27 12.35
CA HIS A 191 2.92 -1.33 13.10
C HIS A 191 2.33 0.07 13.08
N ALA A 192 1.95 0.57 11.90
CA ALA A 192 1.40 1.91 11.73
C ALA A 192 0.09 2.13 12.52
N ILE A 193 -0.84 1.17 12.43
CA ILE A 193 -2.11 1.26 13.15
C ILE A 193 -1.89 1.13 14.66
N HIS A 194 -1.08 0.17 15.10
CA HIS A 194 -0.79 -0.08 16.51
C HIS A 194 -0.14 1.13 17.19
N ASP A 195 0.94 1.66 16.58
CA ASP A 195 1.65 2.83 17.12
C ASP A 195 0.73 4.04 17.26
N ARG A 196 -0.10 4.32 16.23
CA ARG A 196 -1.03 5.46 16.28
C ARG A 196 -2.17 5.24 17.25
N THR A 197 -2.65 4.01 17.38
CA THR A 197 -3.68 3.66 18.36
C THR A 197 -3.19 3.88 19.79
N LEU A 198 -1.95 3.52 20.08
CA LEU A 198 -1.35 3.79 21.40
C LEU A 198 -1.15 5.29 21.63
N LYS A 199 -0.69 6.03 20.64
CA LYS A 199 -0.48 7.49 20.73
C LYS A 199 -1.79 8.30 20.68
N GLY A 200 -2.87 7.73 20.16
CA GLY A 200 -4.19 8.36 20.05
C GLY A 200 -4.29 9.50 19.03
N ARG A 201 -3.24 9.80 18.26
CA ARG A 201 -3.16 10.91 17.30
C ARG A 201 -2.06 10.71 16.26
N GLY A 202 -2.16 11.47 15.16
CA GLY A 202 -1.11 11.55 14.13
C GLY A 202 -1.50 10.83 12.84
N TYR A 203 -0.52 10.66 11.94
CA TYR A 203 -0.72 10.01 10.66
C TYR A 203 -0.47 8.52 10.76
N ILE A 204 -1.39 7.73 10.21
CA ILE A 204 -1.20 6.31 9.93
C ILE A 204 -0.53 6.23 8.57
N LEU A 205 0.72 5.76 8.55
CA LEU A 205 1.54 5.62 7.35
C LEU A 205 1.54 4.14 6.92
N CYS A 206 0.56 3.74 6.15
CA CYS A 206 0.47 2.40 5.56
C CYS A 206 -0.25 2.47 4.21
N CYS A 207 -0.29 1.36 3.49
CA CYS A 207 -1.05 1.27 2.25
C CYS A 207 -2.56 1.30 2.50
N THR A 208 -3.14 2.52 2.53
CA THR A 208 -4.56 2.75 2.83
C THR A 208 -5.48 2.05 1.82
N SER A 209 -5.13 2.06 0.52
CA SER A 209 -5.92 1.40 -0.51
C SER A 209 -5.96 -0.13 -0.33
N LEU A 210 -4.88 -0.75 0.15
CA LEU A 210 -4.85 -2.18 0.43
C LEU A 210 -5.67 -2.53 1.68
N LEU A 211 -5.52 -1.74 2.76
CA LEU A 211 -6.32 -1.89 3.98
C LEU A 211 -7.83 -1.74 3.68
N TYR A 212 -8.18 -0.74 2.87
CA TYR A 212 -9.56 -0.52 2.43
C TYR A 212 -10.10 -1.73 1.64
N ARG A 213 -9.36 -2.17 0.62
CA ARG A 213 -9.75 -3.33 -0.20
C ARG A 213 -9.88 -4.61 0.63
N TRP A 214 -8.98 -4.80 1.59
CA TRP A 214 -9.08 -5.92 2.51
C TRP A 214 -10.38 -5.84 3.32
N PHE A 215 -10.70 -4.70 3.90
CA PHE A 215 -11.90 -4.58 4.73
C PHE A 215 -13.17 -4.76 3.91
N ILE A 216 -13.31 -4.08 2.77
CA ILE A 216 -14.52 -4.21 1.94
C ILE A 216 -14.72 -5.61 1.39
N SER A 217 -13.66 -6.42 1.24
CA SER A 217 -13.79 -7.82 0.80
C SER A 217 -14.47 -8.71 1.84
N HIS A 218 -14.56 -8.26 3.09
CA HIS A 218 -15.28 -8.95 4.17
C HIS A 218 -16.70 -8.43 4.37
N LEU A 219 -17.07 -7.33 3.74
CA LEU A 219 -18.40 -6.74 3.91
C LEU A 219 -19.42 -7.40 2.99
N PRO A 220 -20.66 -7.61 3.47
CA PRO A 220 -21.75 -8.09 2.62
C PRO A 220 -22.12 -7.05 1.55
N SER A 221 -22.68 -7.49 0.42
CA SER A 221 -23.10 -6.59 -0.67
C SER A 221 -24.09 -5.53 -0.20
N SER A 222 -24.94 -5.87 0.77
CA SER A 222 -25.93 -4.97 1.38
C SER A 222 -25.31 -3.88 2.26
N PHE A 223 -24.03 -3.98 2.60
CA PHE A 223 -23.38 -3.01 3.50
C PHE A 223 -23.48 -1.56 3.03
N HIS A 224 -23.52 -1.34 1.72
CA HIS A 224 -23.62 0.00 1.13
C HIS A 224 -25.05 0.52 1.03
N ASP A 225 -26.06 -0.36 1.21
CA ASP A 225 -27.47 0.03 1.20
C ASP A 225 -27.82 0.74 2.50
N ASN A 226 -27.91 2.07 2.44
CA ASN A 226 -28.14 2.90 3.63
C ASN A 226 -29.62 3.31 3.75
N SER A 227 -30.53 2.34 3.69
CA SER A 227 -31.98 2.57 3.83
C SER A 227 -32.36 3.16 5.19
N GLU A 228 -31.58 2.87 6.25
CA GLU A 228 -31.83 3.32 7.61
C GLU A 228 -31.05 4.60 8.00
N ASN A 229 -30.30 5.18 7.05
CA ASN A 229 -29.47 6.36 7.26
C ASN A 229 -28.44 6.22 8.42
N TRP A 230 -27.93 5.01 8.62
CA TRP A 230 -26.93 4.72 9.64
C TRP A 230 -25.53 5.20 9.27
N SER A 231 -24.78 5.65 10.27
CA SER A 231 -23.35 5.90 10.14
C SER A 231 -22.56 4.61 9.89
N TYR A 232 -21.35 4.71 9.35
CA TYR A 232 -20.46 3.54 9.20
C TYR A 232 -20.22 2.80 10.51
N SER A 233 -20.07 3.52 11.63
CA SER A 233 -19.90 2.89 12.94
C SER A 233 -21.11 2.03 13.32
N GLN A 234 -22.34 2.53 13.12
CA GLN A 234 -23.55 1.77 13.40
C GLN A 234 -23.67 0.54 12.50
N ARG A 235 -23.41 0.68 11.20
CA ARG A 235 -23.44 -0.44 10.25
C ARG A 235 -22.38 -1.50 10.58
N ILE A 236 -21.16 -1.10 10.92
CA ILE A 236 -20.10 -2.02 11.34
C ILE A 236 -20.46 -2.73 12.63
N MET A 237 -21.04 -2.02 13.62
CA MET A 237 -21.45 -2.61 14.89
C MET A 237 -22.64 -3.57 14.77
N ALA A 238 -23.43 -3.43 13.73
CA ALA A 238 -24.59 -4.31 13.46
C ALA A 238 -24.21 -5.58 12.66
N LEU A 239 -22.98 -5.66 12.12
CA LEU A 239 -22.53 -6.84 11.38
C LEU A 239 -22.47 -8.07 12.30
N THR A 240 -23.03 -9.16 11.82
CA THR A 240 -22.95 -10.47 12.46
C THR A 240 -21.92 -11.37 11.80
N PRO A 241 -21.38 -12.39 12.48
CA PRO A 241 -20.43 -13.33 11.87
C PRO A 241 -20.95 -14.04 10.61
N ASN A 242 -22.28 -14.20 10.47
CA ASN A 242 -22.91 -14.85 9.32
C ASN A 242 -22.96 -13.94 8.08
N GLU A 243 -22.92 -12.63 8.25
CA GLU A 243 -22.93 -11.65 7.18
C GLU A 243 -21.52 -11.36 6.67
N VAL A 244 -20.50 -11.63 7.48
CA VAL A 244 -19.10 -11.41 7.10
C VAL A 244 -18.69 -12.41 6.03
N VAL A 245 -18.14 -11.91 4.94
CA VAL A 245 -17.55 -12.74 3.89
C VAL A 245 -16.18 -13.22 4.36
N TRP A 246 -16.11 -14.48 4.77
CA TRP A 246 -14.86 -15.10 5.16
C TRP A 246 -14.08 -15.49 3.91
N LEU A 247 -12.84 -15.03 3.79
CA LEU A 247 -11.98 -15.41 2.69
C LEU A 247 -11.69 -16.91 2.77
N THR A 248 -12.30 -17.68 1.87
CA THR A 248 -11.86 -19.06 1.65
C THR A 248 -10.48 -19.02 1.01
N PRO A 249 -9.50 -19.84 1.47
CA PRO A 249 -8.27 -20.03 0.74
C PRO A 249 -8.62 -20.39 -0.70
N ALA A 250 -8.06 -19.67 -1.67
CA ALA A 250 -8.20 -20.07 -3.07
C ALA A 250 -7.77 -21.54 -3.15
N ALA A 251 -8.64 -22.38 -3.70
CA ALA A 251 -8.26 -23.75 -4.01
C ALA A 251 -6.98 -23.72 -4.86
N GLN A 252 -5.95 -24.38 -4.37
CA GLN A 252 -4.64 -24.49 -5.00
C GLN A 252 -4.74 -25.13 -6.38
#